data_65b000216c398dd0a252a8bffeb6dd73
#
_entry.id   65b000216c398dd0a252a8bffeb6dd73
#
_cell.length_a   1.000
_cell.length_b   1.000
_cell.length_c   1.000
_cell.angle_alpha   90.00
_cell.angle_beta   90.00
_cell.angle_gamma   90.00
#
_symmetry.space_group_name_H-M   'P 1'
#
loop_
_entity.id
_entity.type
_entity.pdbx_description
1 polymer ?
#
loop_
_entity_poly.entity_id
_entity_poly.type
_entity_poly.pdbx_seq_one_letter_code
_entity_poly.pdbx_strand_id
1 'polypeptide(L)'
;MSKSILVIGAGPGISTAVAQKFGQNGYSIGLINRNAKTARTIINGLAEKGITAFSSAADVADTAALQGAITDLTQKLGGVNVLLYNAAAIKVKDILSETAEELAADFKVNVGAALESIKFLYNDLKRNGGAVLLTGGGLANHPHPMYGSLSIGKAGIRNLALQLHDPLKADGIYLGTLTITNEVTLNSATHSFTIVADKFWELFLNRSEVESQL
;
A
#
# COMPACT_ATOMS: atom_id res chain seq x y z
N MET A 1 7.81 21.38 -6.19
CA MET A 1 8.13 19.95 -6.39
C MET A 1 6.92 19.28 -6.99
N SER A 2 7.09 18.34 -7.93
CA SER A 2 5.99 17.56 -8.49
C SER A 2 5.40 16.66 -7.38
N LYS A 3 4.06 16.60 -7.29
CA LYS A 3 3.37 15.70 -6.37
C LYS A 3 3.46 14.27 -6.90
N SER A 4 3.77 13.30 -6.05
CA SER A 4 3.94 11.91 -6.46
C SER A 4 3.45 10.93 -5.40
N ILE A 5 2.94 9.78 -5.86
CA ILE A 5 2.60 8.64 -5.01
C ILE A 5 3.29 7.39 -5.54
N LEU A 6 3.92 6.65 -4.65
CA LEU A 6 4.44 5.32 -4.90
C LEU A 6 3.48 4.26 -4.35
N VAL A 7 2.99 3.38 -5.20
CA VAL A 7 2.05 2.31 -4.87
C VAL A 7 2.78 0.97 -4.92
N ILE A 8 2.97 0.33 -3.78
CA ILE A 8 3.59 -0.99 -3.66
C ILE A 8 2.50 -2.06 -3.50
N GLY A 9 2.56 -3.09 -4.32
CA GLY A 9 1.49 -4.08 -4.46
C GLY A 9 0.42 -3.62 -5.47
N ALA A 10 0.88 -3.06 -6.60
CA ALA A 10 -0.02 -2.60 -7.65
C ALA A 10 -0.76 -3.77 -8.32
N GLY A 11 -2.08 -3.69 -8.36
CA GLY A 11 -2.98 -4.67 -8.94
C GLY A 11 -4.26 -4.01 -9.49
N PRO A 12 -5.14 -4.76 -10.17
CA PRO A 12 -6.31 -4.20 -10.86
C PRO A 12 -7.44 -3.70 -9.94
N GLY A 13 -7.32 -3.86 -8.63
CA GLY A 13 -8.35 -3.48 -7.65
C GLY A 13 -8.06 -2.16 -6.96
N ILE A 14 -7.95 -2.21 -5.63
CA ILE A 14 -7.76 -1.06 -4.72
C ILE A 14 -6.63 -0.15 -5.19
N SER A 15 -5.44 -0.71 -5.44
CA SER A 15 -4.27 0.08 -5.80
C SER A 15 -4.43 0.86 -7.11
N THR A 16 -5.12 0.29 -8.12
CA THR A 16 -5.43 1.02 -9.37
C THR A 16 -6.40 2.16 -9.12
N ALA A 17 -7.43 1.95 -8.31
CA ALA A 17 -8.41 2.99 -7.97
C ALA A 17 -7.76 4.14 -7.16
N VAL A 18 -6.88 3.81 -6.20
CA VAL A 18 -6.12 4.84 -5.45
C VAL A 18 -5.16 5.58 -6.37
N ALA A 19 -4.42 4.88 -7.24
CA ALA A 19 -3.54 5.52 -8.23
C ALA A 19 -4.31 6.50 -9.13
N GLN A 20 -5.48 6.08 -9.61
CA GLN A 20 -6.36 6.96 -10.40
C GLN A 20 -6.85 8.17 -9.60
N LYS A 21 -7.29 7.98 -8.35
CA LYS A 21 -7.76 9.07 -7.48
C LYS A 21 -6.67 10.10 -7.25
N PHE A 22 -5.47 9.68 -6.89
CA PHE A 22 -4.33 10.58 -6.71
C PHE A 22 -3.92 11.24 -8.03
N GLY A 23 -3.87 10.49 -9.14
CA GLY A 23 -3.54 11.02 -10.46
C GLY A 23 -4.50 12.12 -10.92
N GLN A 24 -5.81 11.95 -10.72
CA GLN A 24 -6.84 12.97 -10.99
C GLN A 24 -6.65 14.25 -10.14
N ASN A 25 -5.93 14.14 -9.02
CA ASN A 25 -5.58 15.27 -8.15
C ASN A 25 -4.14 15.77 -8.39
N GLY A 26 -3.55 15.46 -9.56
CA GLY A 26 -2.28 16.02 -10.03
C GLY A 26 -1.04 15.31 -9.51
N TYR A 27 -1.14 14.07 -9.01
CA TYR A 27 -0.01 13.25 -8.61
C TYR A 27 0.52 12.43 -9.78
N SER A 28 1.83 12.36 -9.95
CA SER A 28 2.49 11.34 -10.78
C SER A 28 2.55 10.01 -10.03
N ILE A 29 2.38 8.90 -10.73
CA ILE A 29 2.19 7.57 -10.14
C ILE A 29 3.41 6.69 -10.37
N GLY A 30 3.95 6.11 -9.30
CA GLY A 30 4.91 4.99 -9.36
C GLY A 30 4.22 3.69 -8.94
N LEU A 31 4.42 2.62 -9.69
CA LEU A 31 3.81 1.32 -9.44
C LEU A 31 4.88 0.24 -9.26
N ILE A 32 4.85 -0.45 -8.11
CA ILE A 32 5.68 -1.66 -7.89
C ILE A 32 4.76 -2.88 -7.81
N ASN A 33 5.02 -3.87 -8.65
CA ASN A 33 4.38 -5.19 -8.61
C ASN A 33 5.29 -6.24 -9.24
N ARG A 34 4.95 -7.53 -9.05
CA ARG A 34 5.73 -8.66 -9.59
C ARG A 34 5.52 -8.90 -11.08
N ASN A 35 4.39 -8.47 -11.62
CA ASN A 35 3.97 -8.82 -12.98
C ASN A 35 3.97 -7.58 -13.89
N ALA A 36 4.99 -7.48 -14.75
CA ALA A 36 5.15 -6.38 -15.69
C ALA A 36 3.94 -6.21 -16.65
N LYS A 37 3.24 -7.29 -17.03
CA LYS A 37 2.04 -7.22 -17.87
C LYS A 37 0.90 -6.51 -17.15
N THR A 38 0.66 -6.85 -15.88
CA THR A 38 -0.34 -6.16 -15.04
C THR A 38 0.00 -4.68 -14.90
N ALA A 39 1.27 -4.34 -14.61
CA ALA A 39 1.69 -2.95 -14.52
C ALA A 39 1.42 -2.17 -15.80
N ARG A 40 1.76 -2.75 -16.96
CA ARG A 40 1.53 -2.12 -18.26
C ARG A 40 0.04 -1.84 -18.51
N THR A 41 -0.85 -2.79 -18.19
CA THR A 41 -2.29 -2.59 -18.31
C THR A 41 -2.77 -1.42 -17.45
N ILE A 42 -2.30 -1.31 -16.20
CA ILE A 42 -2.65 -0.21 -15.31
C ILE A 42 -2.14 1.13 -15.87
N ILE A 43 -0.87 1.18 -16.31
CA ILE A 43 -0.28 2.39 -16.88
C ILE A 43 -1.07 2.87 -18.10
N ASN A 44 -1.44 1.97 -19.02
CA ASN A 44 -2.23 2.34 -20.20
C ASN A 44 -3.58 2.95 -19.79
N GLY A 45 -4.30 2.33 -18.85
CA GLY A 45 -5.57 2.86 -18.35
C GLY A 45 -5.44 4.20 -17.60
N LEU A 46 -4.30 4.47 -16.97
CA LEU A 46 -4.01 5.77 -16.36
C LEU A 46 -3.67 6.81 -17.45
N ALA A 47 -2.88 6.43 -18.45
CA ALA A 47 -2.50 7.30 -19.56
C ALA A 47 -3.72 7.78 -20.39
N GLU A 48 -4.72 6.91 -20.62
CA GLU A 48 -6.00 7.26 -21.25
C GLU A 48 -6.75 8.37 -20.49
N LYS A 49 -6.45 8.54 -19.21
CA LYS A 49 -7.01 9.58 -18.33
C LYS A 49 -6.07 10.78 -18.14
N GLY A 50 -4.99 10.86 -18.92
CA GLY A 50 -4.00 11.93 -18.84
C GLY A 50 -3.10 11.85 -17.59
N ILE A 51 -3.04 10.69 -16.89
CA ILE A 51 -2.27 10.52 -15.66
C ILE A 51 -0.89 9.95 -16.01
N THR A 52 0.17 10.65 -15.59
CA THR A 52 1.55 10.18 -15.74
C THR A 52 1.84 9.05 -14.78
N ALA A 53 2.31 7.91 -15.29
CA ALA A 53 2.61 6.75 -14.46
C ALA A 53 3.86 6.01 -14.96
N PHE A 54 4.63 5.49 -14.00
CA PHE A 54 5.81 4.65 -14.21
C PHE A 54 5.68 3.35 -13.44
N SER A 55 6.37 2.31 -13.87
CA SER A 55 6.42 1.06 -13.09
C SER A 55 7.83 0.48 -13.02
N SER A 56 8.07 -0.27 -11.97
CA SER A 56 9.25 -1.12 -11.79
C SER A 56 8.80 -2.47 -11.22
N ALA A 57 9.37 -3.56 -11.74
CA ALA A 57 8.99 -4.90 -11.30
C ALA A 57 9.86 -5.34 -10.11
N ALA A 58 9.23 -5.77 -9.02
CA ALA A 58 9.91 -6.36 -7.89
C ALA A 58 8.98 -7.29 -7.10
N ASP A 59 9.55 -8.35 -6.55
CA ASP A 59 8.93 -9.08 -5.44
C ASP A 59 9.29 -8.36 -4.14
N VAL A 60 8.27 -7.95 -3.38
CA VAL A 60 8.47 -7.25 -2.11
C VAL A 60 9.14 -8.14 -1.04
N ALA A 61 9.10 -9.46 -1.20
CA ALA A 61 9.82 -10.40 -0.36
C ALA A 61 11.34 -10.38 -0.60
N ASP A 62 11.79 -9.88 -1.75
CA ASP A 62 13.21 -9.63 -2.03
C ASP A 62 13.54 -8.17 -1.70
N THR A 63 14.21 -7.96 -0.57
CA THR A 63 14.53 -6.62 -0.06
C THR A 63 15.42 -5.83 -1.03
N ALA A 64 16.36 -6.49 -1.71
CA ALA A 64 17.25 -5.82 -2.66
C ALA A 64 16.51 -5.41 -3.95
N ALA A 65 15.65 -6.29 -4.47
CA ALA A 65 14.79 -5.99 -5.62
C ALA A 65 13.80 -4.85 -5.28
N LEU A 66 13.19 -4.88 -4.10
CA LEU A 66 12.30 -3.83 -3.62
C LEU A 66 13.03 -2.48 -3.53
N GLN A 67 14.21 -2.45 -2.92
CA GLN A 67 15.03 -1.23 -2.81
C GLN A 67 15.42 -0.68 -4.18
N GLY A 68 15.84 -1.54 -5.11
CA GLY A 68 16.17 -1.15 -6.47
C GLY A 68 14.98 -0.53 -7.21
N ALA A 69 13.79 -1.14 -7.08
CA ALA A 69 12.56 -0.64 -7.69
C ALA A 69 12.11 0.70 -7.09
N ILE A 70 12.21 0.87 -5.75
CA ILE A 70 11.93 2.14 -5.07
C ILE A 70 12.89 3.23 -5.58
N THR A 71 14.18 2.93 -5.67
CA THR A 71 15.20 3.89 -6.12
C THR A 71 14.93 4.33 -7.57
N ASP A 72 14.68 3.40 -8.49
CA ASP A 72 14.35 3.67 -9.89
C ASP A 72 13.12 4.59 -10.01
N LEU A 73 12.04 4.27 -9.29
CA LEU A 73 10.81 5.07 -9.36
C LEU A 73 10.95 6.42 -8.66
N THR A 74 11.70 6.50 -7.57
CA THR A 74 11.99 7.78 -6.90
C THR A 74 12.72 8.75 -7.84
N GLN A 75 13.67 8.26 -8.63
CA GLN A 75 14.36 9.06 -9.66
C GLN A 75 13.40 9.51 -10.76
N LYS A 76 12.58 8.62 -11.32
CA LYS A 76 11.60 8.93 -12.37
C LYS A 76 10.53 9.93 -11.93
N LEU A 77 10.14 9.87 -10.66
CA LEU A 77 9.12 10.76 -10.06
C LEU A 77 9.70 12.11 -9.58
N GLY A 78 11.02 12.21 -9.44
CA GLY A 78 11.68 13.38 -8.85
C GLY A 78 11.47 13.49 -7.34
N GLY A 79 11.28 12.36 -6.66
CA GLY A 79 10.99 12.21 -5.23
C GLY A 79 9.62 11.59 -4.98
N VAL A 80 9.37 11.16 -3.72
CA VAL A 80 8.11 10.54 -3.31
C VAL A 80 7.46 11.35 -2.18
N ASN A 81 6.20 11.76 -2.39
CA ASN A 81 5.40 12.48 -1.37
C ASN A 81 4.48 11.54 -0.59
N VAL A 82 3.98 10.49 -1.25
CA VAL A 82 3.05 9.54 -0.63
C VAL A 82 3.48 8.11 -0.94
N LEU A 83 3.52 7.26 0.06
CA LEU A 83 3.63 5.81 -0.07
C LEU A 83 2.27 5.18 0.20
N LEU A 84 1.73 4.40 -0.74
CA LEU A 84 0.68 3.43 -0.47
C LEU A 84 1.28 2.03 -0.44
N TYR A 85 1.21 1.35 0.70
CA TYR A 85 1.55 -0.06 0.80
C TYR A 85 0.27 -0.91 0.79
N ASN A 86 0.09 -1.66 -0.31
CA ASN A 86 -1.09 -2.51 -0.56
C ASN A 86 -0.71 -3.97 -0.85
N ALA A 87 0.58 -4.32 -0.83
CA ALA A 87 0.98 -5.71 -1.06
C ALA A 87 0.50 -6.62 0.07
N ALA A 88 0.01 -7.79 -0.29
CA ALA A 88 -0.39 -8.82 0.65
C ALA A 88 -0.17 -10.22 0.04
N ALA A 89 0.27 -11.16 0.86
CA ALA A 89 0.19 -12.58 0.59
C ALA A 89 -1.21 -13.05 0.99
N ILE A 90 -2.01 -13.43 -0.01
CA ILE A 90 -3.38 -13.88 0.19
C ILE A 90 -3.47 -15.33 -0.25
N LYS A 91 -3.74 -16.22 0.69
CA LYS A 91 -4.00 -17.63 0.43
C LYS A 91 -5.15 -18.13 1.30
N VAL A 92 -5.88 -19.12 0.81
CA VAL A 92 -6.91 -19.84 1.56
C VAL A 92 -6.29 -21.15 2.01
N LYS A 93 -5.91 -21.24 3.28
CA LYS A 93 -5.29 -22.41 3.90
C LYS A 93 -5.60 -22.40 5.39
N ASP A 94 -5.97 -23.55 5.94
CA ASP A 94 -6.18 -23.70 7.37
C ASP A 94 -4.87 -23.44 8.13
N ILE A 95 -4.93 -22.62 9.17
CA ILE A 95 -3.76 -22.21 9.94
C ILE A 95 -3.01 -23.40 10.58
N LEU A 96 -3.71 -24.44 10.97
CA LEU A 96 -3.08 -25.66 11.50
C LEU A 96 -2.35 -26.50 10.44
N SER A 97 -2.60 -26.20 9.17
CA SER A 97 -1.89 -26.79 8.03
C SER A 97 -0.73 -25.95 7.51
N GLU A 98 -0.57 -24.72 8.00
CA GLU A 98 0.56 -23.86 7.62
C GLU A 98 1.82 -24.24 8.40
N THR A 99 3.00 -24.14 7.75
CA THR A 99 4.27 -24.26 8.45
C THR A 99 4.73 -22.90 8.98
N ALA A 100 5.67 -22.91 9.94
CA ALA A 100 6.27 -21.69 10.46
C ALA A 100 7.00 -20.91 9.35
N GLU A 101 7.62 -21.61 8.40
CA GLU A 101 8.33 -21.02 7.26
C GLU A 101 7.36 -20.30 6.30
N GLU A 102 6.21 -20.93 6.01
CA GLU A 102 5.16 -20.32 5.19
C GLU A 102 4.61 -19.06 5.87
N LEU A 103 4.31 -19.14 7.17
CA LEU A 103 3.85 -18.00 7.96
C LEU A 103 4.88 -16.85 7.96
N ALA A 104 6.16 -17.17 8.15
CA ALA A 104 7.24 -16.17 8.14
C ALA A 104 7.38 -15.52 6.75
N ALA A 105 7.26 -16.29 5.66
CA ALA A 105 7.32 -15.77 4.30
C ALA A 105 6.14 -14.82 4.02
N ASP A 106 4.93 -15.18 4.40
CA ASP A 106 3.74 -14.33 4.24
C ASP A 106 3.85 -13.06 5.13
N PHE A 107 4.35 -13.20 6.36
CA PHE A 107 4.56 -12.05 7.26
C PHE A 107 5.61 -11.07 6.70
N LYS A 108 6.64 -11.59 6.04
CA LYS A 108 7.63 -10.75 5.34
C LYS A 108 6.97 -9.88 4.26
N VAL A 109 6.04 -10.44 3.47
CA VAL A 109 5.26 -9.69 2.48
C VAL A 109 4.28 -8.74 3.15
N ASN A 110 3.52 -9.22 4.14
CA ASN A 110 2.40 -8.47 4.71
C ASN A 110 2.85 -7.31 5.61
N VAL A 111 4.01 -7.43 6.28
CA VAL A 111 4.47 -6.48 7.32
C VAL A 111 5.92 -6.04 7.11
N GLY A 112 6.84 -6.98 6.95
CA GLY A 112 8.27 -6.67 6.86
C GLY A 112 8.61 -5.74 5.71
N ALA A 113 8.08 -6.01 4.53
CA ALA A 113 8.32 -5.20 3.34
C ALA A 113 7.67 -3.79 3.43
N ALA A 114 6.57 -3.64 4.19
CA ALA A 114 6.01 -2.32 4.48
C ALA A 114 6.99 -1.49 5.31
N LEU A 115 7.55 -2.06 6.38
CA LEU A 115 8.55 -1.40 7.20
C LEU A 115 9.79 -1.01 6.38
N GLU A 116 10.33 -1.92 5.57
CA GLU A 116 11.49 -1.61 4.73
C GLU A 116 11.17 -0.50 3.71
N SER A 117 9.99 -0.52 3.10
CA SER A 117 9.57 0.53 2.17
C SER A 117 9.50 1.91 2.83
N ILE A 118 8.98 1.99 4.05
CA ILE A 118 8.94 3.22 4.84
C ILE A 118 10.37 3.70 5.13
N LYS A 119 11.27 2.80 5.54
CA LYS A 119 12.68 3.12 5.82
C LYS A 119 13.42 3.63 4.57
N PHE A 120 13.23 3.00 3.42
CA PHE A 120 13.86 3.42 2.16
C PHE A 120 13.36 4.80 1.70
N LEU A 121 12.10 5.14 1.95
CA LEU A 121 11.49 6.41 1.55
C LEU A 121 11.55 7.49 2.64
N TYR A 122 12.06 7.17 3.83
CA TYR A 122 12.00 8.06 4.99
C TYR A 122 12.48 9.48 4.73
N ASN A 123 13.66 9.63 4.10
CA ASN A 123 14.24 10.94 3.82
C ASN A 123 13.41 11.75 2.82
N ASP A 124 12.83 11.09 1.81
CA ASP A 124 11.95 11.75 0.83
C ASP A 124 10.64 12.18 1.48
N LEU A 125 10.03 11.29 2.26
CA LEU A 125 8.79 11.59 2.98
C LEU A 125 9.01 12.75 3.98
N LYS A 126 10.10 12.73 4.75
CA LYS A 126 10.44 13.80 5.70
C LYS A 126 10.64 15.14 5.01
N ARG A 127 11.42 15.18 3.93
CA ARG A 127 11.69 16.39 3.15
C ARG A 127 10.43 17.02 2.57
N ASN A 128 9.45 16.18 2.23
CA ASN A 128 8.23 16.59 1.53
C ASN A 128 7.01 16.80 2.46
N GLY A 129 7.15 16.61 3.78
CA GLY A 129 6.00 16.56 4.68
C GLY A 129 4.99 15.49 4.23
N GLY A 130 5.51 14.33 3.85
CA GLY A 130 4.82 13.30 3.10
C GLY A 130 3.84 12.47 3.91
N ALA A 131 3.37 11.38 3.31
CA ALA A 131 2.43 10.47 3.96
C ALA A 131 2.72 9.00 3.64
N VAL A 132 2.43 8.13 4.61
CA VAL A 132 2.37 6.68 4.47
C VAL A 132 0.93 6.23 4.65
N LEU A 133 0.41 5.49 3.69
CA LEU A 133 -0.93 4.90 3.70
C LEU A 133 -0.79 3.38 3.67
N LEU A 134 -1.39 2.70 4.63
CA LEU A 134 -1.32 1.25 4.75
C LEU A 134 -2.71 0.63 4.52
N THR A 135 -2.78 -0.43 3.72
CA THR A 135 -4.02 -1.17 3.52
C THR A 135 -4.21 -2.19 4.65
N GLY A 136 -4.99 -1.80 5.64
CA GLY A 136 -5.44 -2.66 6.72
C GLY A 136 -6.52 -3.67 6.25
N GLY A 137 -7.17 -4.32 7.20
CA GLY A 137 -8.28 -5.25 6.91
C GLY A 137 -8.91 -5.78 8.19
N GLY A 138 -10.21 -6.07 8.12
CA GLY A 138 -11.02 -6.55 9.24
C GLY A 138 -10.50 -7.83 9.90
N LEU A 139 -9.72 -8.64 9.15
CA LEU A 139 -9.05 -9.83 9.69
C LEU A 139 -8.04 -9.51 10.81
N ALA A 140 -7.63 -8.24 10.97
CA ALA A 140 -6.81 -7.81 12.11
C ALA A 140 -7.57 -7.92 13.44
N ASN A 141 -8.88 -7.69 13.41
CA ASN A 141 -9.75 -7.65 14.60
C ASN A 141 -10.62 -8.92 14.70
N HIS A 142 -10.93 -9.53 13.57
CA HIS A 142 -11.78 -10.71 13.44
C HIS A 142 -11.06 -11.77 12.59
N PRO A 143 -10.05 -12.47 13.18
CA PRO A 143 -9.24 -13.44 12.46
C PRO A 143 -10.07 -14.64 12.02
N HIS A 144 -9.72 -15.21 10.87
CA HIS A 144 -10.37 -16.40 10.33
C HIS A 144 -9.35 -17.52 10.08
N PRO A 145 -9.56 -18.77 10.57
CA PRO A 145 -8.56 -19.82 10.48
C PRO A 145 -8.16 -20.18 9.04
N MET A 146 -9.08 -20.08 8.07
CA MET A 146 -8.77 -20.31 6.64
C MET A 146 -7.98 -19.18 5.98
N TYR A 147 -7.75 -18.07 6.67
CA TYR A 147 -6.91 -16.94 6.29
C TYR A 147 -5.88 -16.63 7.37
N GLY A 148 -5.30 -17.67 8.00
CA GLY A 148 -4.49 -17.55 9.20
C GLY A 148 -3.31 -16.60 9.05
N SER A 149 -2.43 -16.84 8.07
CA SER A 149 -1.26 -15.97 7.84
C SER A 149 -1.66 -14.55 7.42
N LEU A 150 -2.75 -14.39 6.64
CA LEU A 150 -3.28 -13.07 6.29
C LEU A 150 -3.84 -12.33 7.51
N SER A 151 -4.57 -13.03 8.40
CA SER A 151 -5.09 -12.46 9.65
C SER A 151 -3.97 -11.95 10.54
N ILE A 152 -2.93 -12.75 10.73
CA ILE A 152 -1.71 -12.36 11.47
C ILE A 152 -1.02 -11.18 10.78
N GLY A 153 -0.92 -11.20 9.46
CA GLY A 153 -0.36 -10.11 8.67
C GLY A 153 -1.15 -8.80 8.82
N LYS A 154 -2.49 -8.85 8.80
CA LYS A 154 -3.35 -7.67 9.01
C LYS A 154 -3.27 -7.13 10.45
N ALA A 155 -3.18 -8.00 11.44
CA ALA A 155 -2.89 -7.59 12.82
C ALA A 155 -1.50 -6.95 12.94
N GLY A 156 -0.49 -7.52 12.27
CA GLY A 156 0.87 -7.00 12.22
C GLY A 156 0.96 -5.63 11.56
N ILE A 157 0.32 -5.42 10.41
CA ILE A 157 0.35 -4.11 9.71
C ILE A 157 -0.39 -3.03 10.52
N ARG A 158 -1.51 -3.38 11.18
CA ARG A 158 -2.21 -2.49 12.09
C ARG A 158 -1.32 -2.09 13.27
N ASN A 159 -0.66 -3.06 13.90
CA ASN A 159 0.27 -2.81 15.00
C ASN A 159 1.46 -1.93 14.56
N LEU A 160 2.02 -2.20 13.38
CA LEU A 160 3.09 -1.38 12.79
C LEU A 160 2.63 0.07 12.59
N ALA A 161 1.40 0.28 12.09
CA ALA A 161 0.84 1.61 11.93
C ALA A 161 0.77 2.38 13.25
N LEU A 162 0.26 1.75 14.30
CA LEU A 162 0.15 2.34 15.63
C LEU A 162 1.51 2.68 16.23
N GLN A 163 2.53 1.82 16.04
CA GLN A 163 3.88 2.06 16.54
C GLN A 163 4.59 3.21 15.82
N LEU A 164 4.38 3.37 14.52
CA LEU A 164 5.10 4.34 13.69
C LEU A 164 4.41 5.69 13.59
N HIS A 165 3.13 5.80 13.94
CA HIS A 165 2.36 7.04 13.78
C HIS A 165 3.02 8.23 14.47
N ASP A 166 3.24 8.15 15.78
CA ASP A 166 3.79 9.26 16.55
C ASP A 166 5.25 9.58 16.22
N PRO A 167 6.16 8.59 16.08
CA PRO A 167 7.53 8.86 15.65
C PRO A 167 7.61 9.54 14.28
N LEU A 168 6.84 9.08 13.29
CA LEU A 168 6.82 9.69 11.96
C LEU A 168 6.19 11.08 11.97
N LYS A 169 5.14 11.28 12.77
CA LYS A 169 4.49 12.58 12.97
C LYS A 169 5.45 13.63 13.55
N ALA A 170 6.32 13.24 14.48
CA ALA A 170 7.36 14.11 15.03
C ALA A 170 8.34 14.59 13.94
N ASP A 171 8.52 13.81 12.87
CA ASP A 171 9.34 14.14 11.71
C ASP A 171 8.55 14.79 10.55
N GLY A 172 7.30 15.16 10.79
CA GLY A 172 6.43 15.80 9.79
C GLY A 172 5.86 14.82 8.75
N ILE A 173 5.94 13.51 8.98
CA ILE A 173 5.40 12.48 8.10
C ILE A 173 4.08 11.96 8.69
N TYR A 174 2.99 12.04 7.92
CA TYR A 174 1.75 11.40 8.31
C TYR A 174 1.79 9.90 8.04
N LEU A 175 1.29 9.09 8.94
CA LEU A 175 1.02 7.67 8.71
C LEU A 175 -0.41 7.34 9.11
N GLY A 176 -1.17 6.74 8.19
CA GLY A 176 -2.52 6.25 8.45
C GLY A 176 -2.77 4.89 7.82
N THR A 177 -3.65 4.11 8.44
CA THR A 177 -4.12 2.82 7.91
C THR A 177 -5.63 2.85 7.70
N LEU A 178 -6.08 2.24 6.59
CA LEU A 178 -7.49 2.02 6.31
C LEU A 178 -7.84 0.56 6.56
N THR A 179 -8.58 0.28 7.63
CA THR A 179 -9.09 -1.05 7.95
C THR A 179 -10.36 -1.33 7.16
N ILE A 180 -10.24 -2.15 6.11
CA ILE A 180 -11.33 -2.54 5.23
C ILE A 180 -11.99 -3.78 5.82
N THR A 181 -13.27 -3.65 6.23
CA THR A 181 -13.95 -4.68 7.03
C THR A 181 -14.68 -5.74 6.22
N ASN A 182 -14.98 -5.45 4.95
CA ASN A 182 -15.71 -6.36 4.07
C ASN A 182 -14.95 -6.58 2.75
N GLU A 183 -15.43 -7.53 1.95
CA GLU A 183 -14.89 -7.79 0.62
C GLU A 183 -15.09 -6.57 -0.29
N VAL A 184 -14.02 -6.22 -1.00
CA VAL A 184 -14.03 -5.11 -1.96
C VAL A 184 -14.33 -5.65 -3.34
N THR A 185 -15.46 -5.26 -3.92
CA THR A 185 -15.87 -5.67 -5.27
C THR A 185 -16.23 -4.46 -6.12
N LEU A 186 -16.20 -4.62 -7.45
CA LEU A 186 -16.49 -3.53 -8.39
C LEU A 186 -17.86 -2.87 -8.15
N ASN A 187 -18.87 -3.67 -7.84
CA ASN A 187 -20.27 -3.25 -7.76
C ASN A 187 -20.81 -3.13 -6.32
N SER A 188 -19.93 -3.21 -5.31
CA SER A 188 -20.37 -3.03 -3.93
C SER A 188 -20.85 -1.60 -3.69
N ALA A 189 -22.02 -1.45 -3.07
CA ALA A 189 -22.57 -0.15 -2.72
C ALA A 189 -21.79 0.54 -1.58
N THR A 190 -21.06 -0.23 -0.76
CA THR A 190 -20.35 0.26 0.43
C THR A 190 -18.84 0.05 0.36
N HIS A 191 -18.38 -0.95 -0.38
CA HIS A 191 -16.96 -1.37 -0.45
C HIS A 191 -16.51 -1.54 -1.92
N SER A 192 -16.88 -0.59 -2.80
CA SER A 192 -16.32 -0.58 -4.15
C SER A 192 -14.88 -0.06 -4.15
N PHE A 193 -14.11 -0.38 -5.19
CA PHE A 193 -12.75 0.15 -5.34
C PHE A 193 -12.70 1.69 -5.30
N THR A 194 -13.72 2.35 -5.85
CA THR A 194 -13.84 3.82 -5.82
C THR A 194 -14.04 4.34 -4.40
N ILE A 195 -14.95 3.73 -3.63
CA ILE A 195 -15.21 4.12 -2.24
C ILE A 195 -13.94 3.94 -1.39
N VAL A 196 -13.23 2.82 -1.56
CA VAL A 196 -11.95 2.60 -0.87
C VAL A 196 -10.92 3.66 -1.25
N ALA A 197 -10.83 4.03 -2.53
CA ALA A 197 -9.90 5.06 -2.99
C ALA A 197 -10.27 6.45 -2.43
N ASP A 198 -11.57 6.77 -2.35
CA ASP A 198 -12.05 8.01 -1.75
C ASP A 198 -11.72 8.07 -0.25
N LYS A 199 -11.85 6.95 0.46
CA LYS A 199 -11.47 6.86 1.88
C LYS A 199 -9.96 7.03 2.10
N PHE A 200 -9.12 6.45 1.26
CA PHE A 200 -7.67 6.73 1.31
C PHE A 200 -7.35 8.20 1.03
N TRP A 201 -8.08 8.81 0.10
CA TRP A 201 -7.91 10.24 -0.20
C TRP A 201 -8.34 11.13 0.97
N GLU A 202 -9.48 10.84 1.60
CA GLU A 202 -9.95 11.53 2.81
C GLU A 202 -8.93 11.39 3.96
N LEU A 203 -8.46 10.18 4.21
CA LEU A 203 -7.45 9.90 5.24
C LEU A 203 -6.16 10.71 4.99
N PHE A 204 -5.70 10.75 3.73
CA PHE A 204 -4.54 11.53 3.33
C PHE A 204 -4.74 13.04 3.52
N LEU A 205 -5.91 13.57 3.22
CA LEU A 205 -6.19 15.01 3.38
C LEU A 205 -6.32 15.42 4.84
N ASN A 206 -7.05 14.64 5.63
CA ASN A 206 -7.38 14.98 7.03
C ASN A 206 -6.19 14.81 7.97
N ARG A 207 -5.37 13.76 7.80
CA ARG A 207 -4.16 13.48 8.59
C ARG A 207 -4.37 13.52 10.12
N SER A 208 -5.58 13.24 10.58
CA SER A 208 -5.97 13.38 11.99
C SER A 208 -5.91 12.07 12.76
N GLU A 209 -6.12 10.95 12.07
CA GLU A 209 -6.29 9.64 12.68
C GLU A 209 -5.21 8.66 12.17
N VAL A 210 -4.75 7.78 13.05
CA VAL A 210 -3.84 6.70 12.64
C VAL A 210 -4.60 5.57 11.96
N GLU A 211 -5.86 5.35 12.30
CA GLU A 211 -6.71 4.29 11.74
C GLU A 211 -8.09 4.84 11.39
N SER A 212 -8.52 4.59 10.16
CA SER A 212 -9.89 4.77 9.71
C SER A 212 -10.47 3.41 9.30
N GLN A 213 -11.78 3.24 9.42
CA GLN A 213 -12.48 2.01 9.05
C GLN A 213 -13.45 2.26 7.89
N LEU A 214 -13.62 1.24 7.07
CA LEU A 214 -14.61 1.16 6.02
C LEU A 214 -15.29 -0.21 6.06
#